data_3b51fc70e2c2b3866f86e2805cc8e451
#
_entry.id   3b51fc70e2c2b3866f86e2805cc8e451
#
_cell.length_a   1.000
_cell.length_b   1.000
_cell.length_c   1.000
_cell.angle_alpha   90.00
_cell.angle_beta   90.00
_cell.angle_gamma   90.00
#
_symmetry.space_group_name_H-M   'P 1'
#
loop_
_entity.id
_entity.type
_entity.pdbx_description
1 polymer ?
#
loop_
_entity_poly.entity_id
_entity_poly.type
_entity_poly.pdbx_seq_one_letter_code
_entity_poly.pdbx_strand_id
1 'polypeptide(L)'
;MAKTCPFFGKCGGCKFDFTATDYRQQKSRELARIPNVGDAIWIDAGARRRADFAFAGGDFGFYEHGTKNIIPVRHCSNVVDEINNILPTLAALPWGGAGACLVTQCDNGVDIAITSSVPYFTPEFRDAAMTLPAIRITWNDKVIKQTEQPTVTFSGVTVPYPSGAFLQPSVAGADALRELVVSRASGARRVADLFCGLGNFTFALNADGFDIVGTGTKRDLFSHPLTVGMLKNYDMVVMDPPRAGADAQCRELVKSDIGRIIYVSCNPSTFMRDAKTLTRGGYKMTELIPVDQFVGSAHWELFAVFDKQD
;
A
#
# COMPACT_ATOMS: atom_id res chain seq x y z
N MET A 1 -2.70 -23.50 -18.42
CA MET A 1 -3.08 -22.09 -18.54
C MET A 1 -3.92 -21.72 -17.33
N ALA A 2 -3.60 -20.65 -16.61
CA ALA A 2 -4.44 -20.14 -15.55
C ALA A 2 -5.80 -19.74 -16.15
N LYS A 3 -6.90 -20.08 -15.46
CA LYS A 3 -8.23 -19.71 -15.93
C LYS A 3 -8.47 -18.23 -15.63
N THR A 4 -9.05 -17.50 -16.59
CA THR A 4 -9.55 -16.15 -16.37
C THR A 4 -10.47 -16.09 -15.16
N CYS A 5 -10.34 -15.05 -14.33
CA CYS A 5 -11.21 -14.84 -13.18
C CYS A 5 -12.69 -14.78 -13.63
N PRO A 6 -13.62 -15.56 -13.02
CA PRO A 6 -15.03 -15.58 -13.44
C PRO A 6 -15.74 -14.24 -13.28
N PHE A 7 -15.18 -13.32 -12.50
CA PHE A 7 -15.71 -11.97 -12.29
C PHE A 7 -15.01 -10.89 -13.12
N PHE A 8 -14.04 -11.27 -13.98
CA PHE A 8 -13.34 -10.30 -14.83
C PHE A 8 -14.34 -9.58 -15.76
N GLY A 9 -14.17 -8.27 -15.91
CA GLY A 9 -15.07 -7.41 -16.67
C GLY A 9 -16.35 -6.97 -15.93
N LYS A 10 -16.64 -7.55 -14.75
CA LYS A 10 -17.76 -7.15 -13.88
C LYS A 10 -17.26 -6.54 -12.59
N CYS A 11 -16.40 -7.26 -11.86
CA CYS A 11 -15.77 -6.79 -10.63
C CYS A 11 -14.84 -5.60 -10.90
N GLY A 12 -14.98 -4.51 -10.14
CA GLY A 12 -14.15 -3.31 -10.26
C GLY A 12 -12.71 -3.47 -9.76
N GLY A 13 -12.33 -4.62 -9.22
CA GLY A 13 -10.99 -4.86 -8.67
C GLY A 13 -9.89 -4.99 -9.74
N CYS A 14 -10.23 -5.41 -10.98
CA CYS A 14 -9.27 -5.63 -12.05
C CYS A 14 -9.71 -4.93 -13.34
N LYS A 15 -8.84 -4.08 -13.89
CA LYS A 15 -8.99 -3.46 -15.22
C LYS A 15 -8.43 -4.35 -16.32
N PHE A 16 -7.39 -5.13 -16.02
CA PHE A 16 -6.70 -5.99 -16.95
C PHE A 16 -6.80 -7.46 -16.51
N ASP A 17 -6.94 -8.35 -17.49
CA ASP A 17 -6.85 -9.79 -17.25
C ASP A 17 -5.38 -10.18 -17.10
N PHE A 18 -4.94 -10.40 -15.86
CA PHE A 18 -3.56 -10.77 -15.55
C PHE A 18 -3.20 -12.20 -15.98
N THR A 19 -4.17 -12.99 -16.48
CA THR A 19 -3.93 -14.31 -17.07
C THR A 19 -3.72 -14.26 -18.59
N ALA A 20 -3.99 -13.10 -19.21
CA ALA A 20 -3.80 -12.90 -20.65
C ALA A 20 -2.30 -12.84 -21.00
N THR A 21 -1.95 -13.42 -22.16
CA THR A 21 -0.55 -13.47 -22.62
C THR A 21 0.06 -12.10 -22.90
N ASP A 22 -0.78 -11.09 -23.19
CA ASP A 22 -0.39 -9.71 -23.46
C ASP A 22 -0.64 -8.76 -22.28
N TYR A 23 -0.94 -9.28 -21.08
CA TYR A 23 -1.20 -8.49 -19.87
C TYR A 23 -0.14 -7.40 -19.64
N ARG A 24 1.14 -7.79 -19.67
CA ARG A 24 2.24 -6.85 -19.43
C ARG A 24 2.26 -5.73 -20.47
N GLN A 25 2.01 -6.04 -21.73
CA GLN A 25 1.92 -5.04 -22.78
C GLN A 25 0.73 -4.09 -22.59
N GLN A 26 -0.45 -4.62 -22.25
CA GLN A 26 -1.64 -3.80 -22.01
C GLN A 26 -1.43 -2.86 -20.84
N LYS A 27 -0.94 -3.37 -19.71
CA LYS A 27 -0.72 -2.59 -18.50
C LYS A 27 0.36 -1.52 -18.68
N SER A 28 1.46 -1.81 -19.40
CA SER A 28 2.53 -0.85 -19.67
C SER A 28 2.06 0.40 -20.42
N ARG A 29 0.94 0.33 -21.14
CA ARG A 29 0.37 1.51 -21.83
C ARG A 29 -0.06 2.60 -20.84
N GLU A 30 -0.37 2.26 -19.60
CA GLU A 30 -0.67 3.25 -18.54
C GLU A 30 0.53 4.14 -18.21
N LEU A 31 1.76 3.68 -18.51
CA LEU A 31 3.02 4.43 -18.31
C LEU A 31 3.40 5.31 -19.49
N ALA A 32 2.69 5.24 -20.62
CA ALA A 32 3.09 5.90 -21.89
C ALA A 32 3.25 7.43 -21.79
N ARG A 33 2.67 8.07 -20.78
CA ARG A 33 2.77 9.51 -20.54
C ARG A 33 3.88 9.91 -19.58
N ILE A 34 4.59 8.94 -19.01
CA ILE A 34 5.67 9.16 -18.05
C ILE A 34 6.99 9.04 -18.80
N PRO A 35 7.82 10.09 -18.85
CA PRO A 35 9.08 10.06 -19.57
C PRO A 35 10.14 9.25 -18.81
N ASN A 36 11.07 8.67 -19.56
CA ASN A 36 12.27 7.98 -19.04
C ASN A 36 11.97 6.82 -18.08
N VAL A 37 10.90 6.08 -18.34
CA VAL A 37 10.53 4.89 -17.57
C VAL A 37 11.47 3.75 -17.93
N GLY A 38 12.10 3.15 -16.92
CA GLY A 38 12.89 1.93 -17.04
C GLY A 38 12.04 0.67 -17.12
N ASP A 39 12.70 -0.48 -17.09
CA ASP A 39 12.03 -1.78 -17.11
C ASP A 39 11.21 -2.00 -15.85
N ALA A 40 10.00 -2.51 -16.02
CA ALA A 40 9.09 -2.74 -14.92
C ALA A 40 9.43 -4.02 -14.13
N ILE A 41 9.30 -3.96 -12.81
CA ILE A 41 9.28 -5.13 -11.93
C ILE A 41 7.85 -5.64 -11.86
N TRP A 42 7.66 -6.93 -12.16
CA TRP A 42 6.36 -7.58 -12.21
C TRP A 42 6.18 -8.49 -11.01
N ILE A 43 5.08 -8.29 -10.27
CA ILE A 43 4.69 -9.14 -9.16
C ILE A 43 3.66 -10.15 -9.66
N ASP A 44 3.74 -11.37 -9.18
CA ASP A 44 2.82 -12.44 -9.58
C ASP A 44 1.41 -12.20 -9.00
N ALA A 45 0.41 -12.67 -9.75
CA ALA A 45 -0.97 -12.69 -9.26
C ALA A 45 -1.11 -13.64 -8.07
N GLY A 46 -2.13 -13.43 -7.23
CA GLY A 46 -2.34 -14.22 -6.02
C GLY A 46 -1.47 -13.78 -4.83
N ALA A 47 -0.61 -12.78 -5.01
CA ALA A 47 0.28 -12.29 -3.95
C ALA A 47 -0.35 -11.21 -3.06
N ARG A 48 -1.58 -10.75 -3.36
CA ARG A 48 -2.20 -9.63 -2.64
C ARG A 48 -2.63 -10.04 -1.24
N ARG A 49 -1.95 -9.48 -0.23
CA ARG A 49 -2.19 -9.78 1.21
C ARG A 49 -3.18 -8.84 1.89
N ARG A 50 -3.75 -7.87 1.15
CA ARG A 50 -4.66 -6.87 1.69
C ARG A 50 -5.77 -6.58 0.69
N ALA A 51 -7.02 -6.79 1.08
CA ALA A 51 -8.19 -6.60 0.23
C ALA A 51 -9.30 -5.87 1.00
N ASP A 52 -9.88 -4.85 0.37
CA ASP A 52 -10.94 -4.04 0.93
C ASP A 52 -12.26 -4.41 0.23
N PHE A 53 -13.13 -5.11 0.97
CA PHE A 53 -14.42 -5.55 0.49
C PHE A 53 -15.50 -4.55 0.92
N ALA A 54 -16.56 -4.44 0.11
CA ALA A 54 -17.75 -3.68 0.45
C ALA A 54 -18.86 -4.59 0.97
N PHE A 55 -19.73 -4.04 1.83
CA PHE A 55 -20.97 -4.69 2.20
C PHE A 55 -22.11 -3.66 2.26
N ALA A 56 -23.31 -4.07 1.83
CA ALA A 56 -24.54 -3.28 1.93
C ALA A 56 -25.76 -4.18 1.75
N GLY A 57 -26.80 -3.98 2.57
CA GLY A 57 -28.09 -4.67 2.42
C GLY A 57 -28.01 -6.21 2.51
N GLY A 58 -27.01 -6.75 3.20
CA GLY A 58 -26.75 -8.18 3.30
C GLY A 58 -25.76 -8.72 2.26
N ASP A 59 -25.47 -7.99 1.19
CA ASP A 59 -24.45 -8.35 0.20
C ASP A 59 -23.04 -8.05 0.71
N PHE A 60 -22.08 -8.91 0.32
CA PHE A 60 -20.66 -8.76 0.62
C PHE A 60 -19.81 -9.13 -0.61
N GLY A 61 -18.82 -8.30 -0.94
CA GLY A 61 -17.92 -8.55 -2.07
C GLY A 61 -17.19 -7.31 -2.53
N PHE A 62 -16.90 -7.21 -3.83
CA PHE A 62 -16.34 -6.01 -4.43
C PHE A 62 -17.41 -5.23 -5.19
N TYR A 63 -17.22 -3.92 -5.31
CA TYR A 63 -18.08 -3.14 -6.20
C TYR A 63 -17.93 -3.59 -7.66
N GLU A 64 -19.04 -3.61 -8.37
CA GLU A 64 -19.07 -3.70 -9.81
C GLU A 64 -18.39 -2.46 -10.43
N HIS A 65 -17.75 -2.64 -11.58
CA HIS A 65 -17.03 -1.55 -12.24
C HIS A 65 -17.92 -0.36 -12.55
N GLY A 66 -17.55 0.81 -12.01
CA GLY A 66 -18.28 2.08 -12.24
C GLY A 66 -19.63 2.21 -11.53
N THR A 67 -20.01 1.26 -10.68
CA THR A 67 -21.28 1.30 -9.92
C THR A 67 -21.05 1.12 -8.42
N LYS A 68 -22.15 1.15 -7.64
CA LYS A 68 -22.16 0.78 -6.23
C LYS A 68 -22.81 -0.60 -5.98
N ASN A 69 -23.11 -1.35 -7.03
CA ASN A 69 -23.58 -2.71 -6.89
C ASN A 69 -22.46 -3.58 -6.35
N ILE A 70 -22.77 -4.50 -5.46
CA ILE A 70 -21.79 -5.43 -4.90
C ILE A 70 -21.84 -6.73 -5.69
N ILE A 71 -20.70 -7.15 -6.23
CA ILE A 71 -20.51 -8.47 -6.83
C ILE A 71 -20.12 -9.43 -5.71
N PRO A 72 -20.92 -10.44 -5.40
CA PRO A 72 -20.61 -11.42 -4.37
C PRO A 72 -19.36 -12.21 -4.75
N VAL A 73 -18.28 -12.05 -3.95
CA VAL A 73 -17.00 -12.73 -4.19
C VAL A 73 -16.72 -13.69 -3.04
N ARG A 74 -16.58 -14.96 -3.36
CA ARG A 74 -16.20 -16.04 -2.41
C ARG A 74 -14.81 -16.60 -2.68
N HIS A 75 -14.17 -16.14 -3.75
CA HIS A 75 -12.81 -16.46 -4.15
C HIS A 75 -12.30 -15.34 -5.07
N CYS A 76 -11.06 -14.90 -4.87
CA CYS A 76 -10.40 -13.91 -5.71
C CYS A 76 -9.01 -14.41 -6.08
N SER A 77 -8.77 -14.65 -7.38
CA SER A 77 -7.48 -15.17 -7.88
C SER A 77 -6.29 -14.21 -7.68
N ASN A 78 -6.54 -12.99 -7.19
CA ASN A 78 -5.50 -11.98 -6.97
C ASN A 78 -5.08 -11.82 -5.50
N VAL A 79 -5.80 -12.44 -4.56
CA VAL A 79 -5.44 -12.43 -3.13
C VAL A 79 -4.78 -13.73 -2.70
N VAL A 80 -4.04 -13.67 -1.60
CA VAL A 80 -3.39 -14.83 -0.99
C VAL A 80 -4.40 -15.88 -0.50
N ASP A 81 -3.95 -17.11 -0.35
CA ASP A 81 -4.82 -18.23 0.05
C ASP A 81 -5.42 -18.03 1.45
N GLU A 82 -4.71 -17.40 2.37
CA GLU A 82 -5.21 -17.09 3.71
C GLU A 82 -6.46 -16.20 3.68
N ILE A 83 -6.52 -15.23 2.76
CA ILE A 83 -7.73 -14.43 2.54
C ILE A 83 -8.81 -15.26 1.84
N ASN A 84 -8.45 -16.02 0.82
CA ASN A 84 -9.40 -16.87 0.10
C ASN A 84 -10.07 -17.92 1.01
N ASN A 85 -9.33 -18.48 1.96
CA ASN A 85 -9.84 -19.49 2.91
C ASN A 85 -10.91 -18.93 3.84
N ILE A 86 -10.87 -17.63 4.15
CA ILE A 86 -11.87 -17.00 5.04
C ILE A 86 -13.05 -16.40 4.27
N LEU A 87 -12.89 -16.09 2.97
CA LEU A 87 -13.90 -15.38 2.18
C LEU A 87 -15.28 -16.06 2.15
N PRO A 88 -15.43 -17.39 1.98
CA PRO A 88 -16.75 -18.00 1.98
C PRO A 88 -17.53 -17.80 3.27
N THR A 89 -16.85 -17.91 4.43
CA THR A 89 -17.45 -17.73 5.75
C THR A 89 -17.70 -16.24 6.01
N LEU A 90 -16.78 -15.37 5.63
CA LEU A 90 -16.93 -13.93 5.76
C LEU A 90 -18.11 -13.40 4.94
N ALA A 91 -18.28 -13.90 3.70
CA ALA A 91 -19.42 -13.55 2.85
C ALA A 91 -20.77 -14.06 3.35
N ALA A 92 -20.77 -15.04 4.25
CA ALA A 92 -22.00 -15.62 4.84
C ALA A 92 -22.40 -14.92 6.17
N LEU A 93 -21.62 -13.96 6.66
CA LEU A 93 -22.00 -13.24 7.86
C LEU A 93 -23.31 -12.45 7.66
N PRO A 94 -24.13 -12.26 8.71
CA PRO A 94 -25.35 -11.47 8.63
C PRO A 94 -25.02 -9.96 8.61
N TRP A 95 -24.51 -9.50 7.46
CA TRP A 95 -24.09 -8.10 7.28
C TRP A 95 -25.26 -7.14 7.43
N GLY A 96 -25.15 -6.19 8.36
CA GLY A 96 -26.10 -5.10 8.57
C GLY A 96 -25.49 -3.74 8.22
N GLY A 97 -26.33 -2.82 7.72
CA GLY A 97 -25.87 -1.50 7.29
C GLY A 97 -25.10 -1.55 5.96
N ALA A 98 -24.17 -0.63 5.82
CA ALA A 98 -23.26 -0.56 4.66
C ALA A 98 -21.86 -0.13 5.12
N GLY A 99 -20.83 -0.54 4.41
CA GLY A 99 -19.47 -0.18 4.80
C GLY A 99 -18.38 -0.91 4.03
N ALA A 100 -17.20 -0.95 4.64
CA ALA A 100 -16.01 -1.60 4.13
C ALA A 100 -15.49 -2.64 5.13
N CYS A 101 -14.94 -3.71 4.61
CA CYS A 101 -14.31 -4.78 5.36
C CYS A 101 -12.91 -5.02 4.80
N LEU A 102 -11.92 -4.45 5.45
CA LEU A 102 -10.52 -4.64 5.11
C LEU A 102 -10.01 -5.93 5.73
N VAL A 103 -9.59 -6.85 4.89
CA VAL A 103 -8.96 -8.12 5.30
C VAL A 103 -7.48 -8.04 5.00
N THR A 104 -6.65 -8.26 6.00
CA THR A 104 -5.19 -8.18 5.88
C THR A 104 -4.54 -9.45 6.42
N GLN A 105 -3.70 -10.09 5.62
CA GLN A 105 -2.79 -11.12 6.10
C GLN A 105 -1.62 -10.45 6.80
N CYS A 106 -1.47 -10.71 8.08
CA CYS A 106 -0.31 -10.42 8.91
C CYS A 106 0.59 -11.66 9.00
N ASP A 107 1.76 -11.56 9.63
CA ASP A 107 2.72 -12.68 9.71
C ASP A 107 2.16 -13.85 10.53
N ASN A 108 1.37 -13.56 11.57
CA ASN A 108 0.83 -14.56 12.49
C ASN A 108 -0.67 -14.84 12.29
N GLY A 109 -1.31 -14.32 11.23
CA GLY A 109 -2.70 -14.61 10.92
C GLY A 109 -3.45 -13.46 10.23
N VAL A 110 -4.76 -13.58 10.13
CA VAL A 110 -5.61 -12.62 9.42
C VAL A 110 -6.20 -11.60 10.40
N ASP A 111 -6.04 -10.32 10.06
CA ASP A 111 -6.72 -9.17 10.68
C ASP A 111 -7.89 -8.72 9.83
N ILE A 112 -9.04 -8.44 10.45
CA ILE A 112 -10.24 -7.94 9.79
C ILE A 112 -10.65 -6.63 10.45
N ALA A 113 -10.61 -5.53 9.70
CA ALA A 113 -11.04 -4.22 10.13
C ALA A 113 -12.33 -3.82 9.38
N ILE A 114 -13.44 -3.68 10.12
CA ILE A 114 -14.75 -3.34 9.57
C ILE A 114 -15.08 -1.89 9.91
N THR A 115 -15.38 -1.10 8.88
CA THR A 115 -15.92 0.26 9.01
C THR A 115 -17.36 0.24 8.52
N SER A 116 -18.30 0.56 9.39
CA SER A 116 -19.74 0.44 9.13
C SER A 116 -20.48 1.74 9.36
N SER A 117 -21.53 1.97 8.55
CA SER A 117 -22.50 3.06 8.74
C SER A 117 -23.35 2.91 10.01
N VAL A 118 -23.43 1.68 10.55
CA VAL A 118 -24.10 1.44 11.83
C VAL A 118 -23.07 1.34 12.97
N PRO A 119 -23.32 1.97 14.13
CA PRO A 119 -22.32 2.05 15.19
C PRO A 119 -22.10 0.72 15.92
N TYR A 120 -23.06 -0.20 15.86
CA TYR A 120 -23.04 -1.46 16.58
C TYR A 120 -23.37 -2.63 15.65
N PHE A 121 -22.77 -3.78 15.92
CA PHE A 121 -23.10 -5.07 15.32
C PHE A 121 -24.19 -5.78 16.12
N THR A 122 -24.92 -6.69 15.46
CA THR A 122 -25.95 -7.51 16.15
C THR A 122 -25.29 -8.67 16.90
N PRO A 123 -25.98 -9.26 17.91
CA PRO A 123 -25.50 -10.48 18.58
C PRO A 123 -25.22 -11.62 17.59
N GLU A 124 -26.09 -11.81 16.60
CA GLU A 124 -25.96 -12.85 15.57
C GLU A 124 -24.70 -12.64 14.71
N PHE A 125 -24.42 -11.38 14.35
CA PHE A 125 -23.16 -11.04 13.64
C PHE A 125 -21.94 -11.37 14.49
N ARG A 126 -21.96 -10.96 15.79
CA ARG A 126 -20.85 -11.23 16.71
C ARG A 126 -20.60 -12.73 16.83
N ASP A 127 -21.65 -13.52 17.10
CA ASP A 127 -21.51 -14.94 17.33
C ASP A 127 -20.98 -15.66 16.07
N ALA A 128 -21.44 -15.26 14.88
CA ALA A 128 -20.91 -15.76 13.61
C ALA A 128 -19.46 -15.29 13.37
N ALA A 129 -19.13 -14.03 13.65
CA ALA A 129 -17.77 -13.49 13.49
C ALA A 129 -16.74 -14.18 14.40
N MET A 130 -17.17 -14.61 15.62
CA MET A 130 -16.28 -15.34 16.54
C MET A 130 -15.81 -16.69 15.98
N THR A 131 -16.52 -17.30 15.00
CA THR A 131 -16.12 -18.55 14.36
C THR A 131 -15.07 -18.37 13.26
N LEU A 132 -14.86 -17.16 12.76
CA LEU A 132 -13.88 -16.90 11.70
C LEU A 132 -12.45 -17.24 12.15
N PRO A 133 -11.59 -17.81 11.28
CA PRO A 133 -10.20 -18.10 11.57
C PRO A 133 -9.33 -16.82 11.45
N ALA A 134 -9.79 -15.71 12.05
CA ALA A 134 -9.07 -14.44 12.14
C ALA A 134 -8.52 -14.26 13.55
N ILE A 135 -7.30 -13.72 13.67
CA ILE A 135 -6.67 -13.45 14.97
C ILE A 135 -7.18 -12.16 15.59
N ARG A 136 -7.67 -11.21 14.77
CA ARG A 136 -8.37 -10.03 15.26
C ARG A 136 -9.50 -9.63 14.29
N ILE A 137 -10.60 -9.15 14.87
CA ILE A 137 -11.74 -8.54 14.17
C ILE A 137 -12.10 -7.26 14.91
N THR A 138 -12.19 -6.15 14.19
CA THR A 138 -12.64 -4.86 14.73
C THR A 138 -13.87 -4.35 13.96
N TRP A 139 -14.72 -3.58 14.65
CA TRP A 139 -15.89 -2.89 14.10
C TRP A 139 -15.85 -1.43 14.55
N ASN A 140 -15.70 -0.51 13.61
CA ASN A 140 -15.50 0.91 13.90
C ASN A 140 -14.46 1.11 15.01
N ASP A 141 -13.27 0.55 14.82
CA ASP A 141 -12.12 0.55 15.74
C ASP A 141 -12.31 -0.17 17.09
N LYS A 142 -13.51 -0.74 17.36
CA LYS A 142 -13.74 -1.54 18.57
C LYS A 142 -13.44 -3.00 18.31
N VAL A 143 -12.64 -3.61 19.17
CA VAL A 143 -12.31 -5.04 19.08
C VAL A 143 -13.53 -5.90 19.37
N ILE A 144 -13.92 -6.77 18.41
CA ILE A 144 -14.93 -7.84 18.57
C ILE A 144 -14.24 -9.11 19.04
N LYS A 145 -13.14 -9.46 18.40
CA LYS A 145 -12.33 -10.66 18.65
C LYS A 145 -10.86 -10.29 18.60
N GLN A 146 -10.08 -10.80 19.53
CA GLN A 146 -8.63 -10.81 19.42
C GLN A 146 -8.08 -12.00 20.21
N THR A 147 -7.47 -12.94 19.51
CA THR A 147 -6.79 -14.10 20.12
C THR A 147 -5.29 -13.83 20.29
N GLU A 148 -4.73 -13.06 19.35
CA GLU A 148 -3.32 -12.66 19.35
C GLU A 148 -3.19 -11.22 18.86
N GLN A 149 -2.06 -10.58 19.18
CA GLN A 149 -1.68 -9.30 18.58
C GLN A 149 -1.19 -9.56 17.14
N PRO A 150 -1.88 -9.02 16.11
CA PRO A 150 -1.35 -9.12 14.75
C PRO A 150 0.00 -8.43 14.63
N THR A 151 0.93 -9.04 13.91
CA THR A 151 2.30 -8.55 13.73
C THR A 151 2.75 -8.61 12.28
N VAL A 152 3.69 -7.75 11.94
CA VAL A 152 4.40 -7.73 10.65
C VAL A 152 5.89 -7.54 10.87
N THR A 153 6.71 -8.16 10.02
CA THR A 153 8.17 -8.15 10.16
C THR A 153 8.81 -7.45 8.95
N PHE A 154 9.69 -6.50 9.21
CA PHE A 154 10.49 -5.82 8.21
C PHE A 154 11.95 -5.91 8.58
N SER A 155 12.79 -6.46 7.69
CA SER A 155 14.24 -6.60 7.91
C SER A 155 14.62 -7.21 9.27
N GLY A 156 13.85 -8.21 9.72
CA GLY A 156 14.07 -8.91 11.00
C GLY A 156 13.49 -8.21 12.23
N VAL A 157 12.87 -7.03 12.08
CA VAL A 157 12.19 -6.33 13.17
C VAL A 157 10.69 -6.58 13.09
N THR A 158 10.15 -7.26 14.11
CA THR A 158 8.70 -7.53 14.22
C THR A 158 8.02 -6.40 14.99
N VAL A 159 6.97 -5.84 14.39
CA VAL A 159 6.19 -4.74 14.98
C VAL A 159 4.71 -5.12 15.08
N PRO A 160 3.98 -4.61 16.09
CA PRO A 160 2.54 -4.75 16.16
C PRO A 160 1.86 -4.10 14.94
N TYR A 161 0.89 -4.79 14.35
CA TYR A 161 0.07 -4.24 13.28
C TYR A 161 -1.18 -3.56 13.87
N PRO A 162 -1.32 -2.22 13.74
CA PRO A 162 -2.55 -1.52 14.13
C PRO A 162 -3.70 -1.91 13.20
N SER A 163 -4.92 -2.03 13.73
CA SER A 163 -6.07 -2.40 12.90
C SER A 163 -6.28 -1.42 11.76
N GLY A 164 -6.47 -1.95 10.55
CA GLY A 164 -6.69 -1.13 9.37
C GLY A 164 -5.48 -0.35 8.86
N ALA A 165 -4.29 -0.46 9.50
CA ALA A 165 -3.10 0.25 9.08
C ALA A 165 -2.71 -0.09 7.64
N PHE A 166 -1.99 0.83 6.99
CA PHE A 166 -1.49 0.59 5.64
C PHE A 166 -0.35 -0.44 5.66
N LEU A 167 -0.40 -1.35 4.70
CA LEU A 167 0.71 -2.22 4.27
C LEU A 167 0.77 -2.21 2.76
N GLN A 168 1.95 -2.42 2.21
CA GLN A 168 2.09 -2.66 0.77
C GLN A 168 1.21 -3.85 0.36
N PRO A 169 0.56 -3.81 -0.82
CA PRO A 169 -0.44 -4.78 -1.25
C PRO A 169 0.02 -6.25 -1.25
N SER A 170 1.32 -6.49 -1.42
CA SER A 170 1.92 -7.82 -1.35
C SER A 170 3.26 -7.80 -0.62
N VAL A 171 3.67 -8.92 -0.07
CA VAL A 171 5.01 -9.10 0.52
C VAL A 171 6.07 -8.93 -0.56
N ALA A 172 5.90 -9.61 -1.71
CA ALA A 172 6.85 -9.53 -2.82
C ALA A 172 7.02 -8.09 -3.36
N GLY A 173 5.94 -7.29 -3.41
CA GLY A 173 6.03 -5.88 -3.80
C GLY A 173 6.77 -5.03 -2.76
N ALA A 174 6.51 -5.26 -1.47
CA ALA A 174 7.23 -4.60 -0.38
C ALA A 174 8.73 -4.94 -0.41
N ASP A 175 9.07 -6.21 -0.65
CA ASP A 175 10.45 -6.69 -0.75
C ASP A 175 11.17 -6.07 -1.96
N ALA A 176 10.55 -6.09 -3.14
CA ALA A 176 11.13 -5.48 -4.34
C ALA A 176 11.42 -3.98 -4.15
N LEU A 177 10.48 -3.24 -3.55
CA LEU A 177 10.70 -1.82 -3.23
C LEU A 177 11.82 -1.63 -2.20
N ARG A 178 11.88 -2.47 -1.17
CA ARG A 178 12.91 -2.43 -0.15
C ARG A 178 14.30 -2.72 -0.74
N GLU A 179 14.42 -3.73 -1.60
CA GLU A 179 15.66 -4.07 -2.30
C GLU A 179 16.14 -2.91 -3.19
N LEU A 180 15.23 -2.28 -3.94
CA LEU A 180 15.54 -1.09 -4.72
C LEU A 180 16.06 0.04 -3.83
N VAL A 181 15.35 0.35 -2.74
CA VAL A 181 15.75 1.40 -1.79
C VAL A 181 17.12 1.10 -1.19
N VAL A 182 17.34 -0.09 -0.65
CA VAL A 182 18.62 -0.49 -0.03
C VAL A 182 19.78 -0.42 -1.02
N SER A 183 19.57 -0.91 -2.26
CA SER A 183 20.63 -0.91 -3.28
C SER A 183 21.03 0.50 -3.73
N ARG A 184 20.12 1.50 -3.64
CA ARG A 184 20.40 2.91 -4.01
C ARG A 184 20.78 3.78 -2.81
N ALA A 185 20.67 3.25 -1.60
CA ALA A 185 21.09 3.92 -0.37
C ALA A 185 22.59 3.76 -0.06
N SER A 186 23.33 3.04 -0.88
CA SER A 186 24.78 2.79 -0.66
C SER A 186 25.55 4.10 -0.50
N GLY A 187 26.36 4.18 0.57
CA GLY A 187 27.18 5.36 0.88
C GLY A 187 26.49 6.41 1.74
N ALA A 188 25.17 6.34 1.94
CA ALA A 188 24.47 7.22 2.87
C ALA A 188 24.83 6.86 4.33
N ARG A 189 25.11 7.89 5.15
CA ARG A 189 25.47 7.74 6.57
C ARG A 189 24.27 8.00 7.48
N ARG A 190 23.43 8.97 7.13
CA ARG A 190 22.20 9.30 7.86
C ARG A 190 21.04 9.51 6.89
N VAL A 191 20.03 8.70 7.03
CA VAL A 191 18.85 8.66 6.17
C VAL A 191 17.62 9.10 6.96
N ALA A 192 16.81 9.98 6.40
CA ALA A 192 15.45 10.22 6.88
C ALA A 192 14.45 9.42 6.02
N ASP A 193 13.59 8.63 6.65
CA ASP A 193 12.49 7.91 6.00
C ASP A 193 11.17 8.64 6.31
N LEU A 194 10.63 9.29 5.30
CA LEU A 194 9.45 10.15 5.40
C LEU A 194 8.20 9.41 4.92
N PHE A 195 7.10 9.53 5.67
CA PHE A 195 5.90 8.71 5.50
C PHE A 195 6.22 7.23 5.73
N CYS A 196 7.00 6.97 6.77
CA CYS A 196 7.63 5.66 7.01
C CYS A 196 6.65 4.53 7.38
N GLY A 197 5.42 4.87 7.78
CA GLY A 197 4.40 3.91 8.19
C GLY A 197 4.93 2.95 9.27
N LEU A 198 4.84 1.65 9.02
CA LEU A 198 5.30 0.63 9.95
C LEU A 198 6.80 0.28 9.81
N GLY A 199 7.55 1.02 8.97
CA GLY A 199 9.00 0.96 8.96
C GLY A 199 9.64 0.04 7.91
N ASN A 200 8.97 -0.21 6.78
CA ASN A 200 9.51 -1.07 5.72
C ASN A 200 10.91 -0.62 5.24
N PHE A 201 11.13 0.68 5.08
CA PHE A 201 12.43 1.23 4.70
C PHE A 201 13.26 1.66 5.92
N THR A 202 12.60 2.16 6.97
CA THR A 202 13.24 2.60 8.22
C THR A 202 14.17 1.53 8.79
N PHE A 203 13.65 0.31 8.96
CA PHE A 203 14.44 -0.77 9.55
C PHE A 203 15.52 -1.31 8.59
N ALA A 204 15.23 -1.34 7.29
CA ALA A 204 16.20 -1.79 6.29
C ALA A 204 17.43 -0.89 6.19
N LEU A 205 17.25 0.41 6.43
CA LEU A 205 18.29 1.43 6.31
C LEU A 205 18.84 1.90 7.66
N ASN A 206 18.27 1.42 8.79
CA ASN A 206 18.50 2.02 10.11
C ASN A 206 18.29 3.54 10.08
N ALA A 207 17.20 3.97 9.43
CA ALA A 207 16.88 5.37 9.18
C ALA A 207 16.11 6.01 10.35
N ASP A 208 16.11 7.34 10.41
CA ASP A 208 15.20 8.08 11.28
C ASP A 208 13.83 8.20 10.57
N GLY A 209 12.82 7.45 11.06
CA GLY A 209 11.47 7.43 10.48
C GLY A 209 10.61 8.60 10.97
N PHE A 210 9.75 9.14 10.08
CA PHE A 210 8.78 10.19 10.38
C PHE A 210 7.43 9.89 9.74
N ASP A 211 6.37 9.84 10.54
CA ASP A 211 4.99 9.64 10.07
C ASP A 211 3.99 10.17 11.12
N ILE A 212 2.73 10.35 10.72
CA ILE A 212 1.63 10.63 11.66
C ILE A 212 1.21 9.40 12.45
N VAL A 213 1.40 8.21 11.85
CA VAL A 213 1.12 6.89 12.45
C VAL A 213 2.28 5.94 12.19
N GLY A 214 2.43 4.90 13.02
CA GLY A 214 3.46 3.88 12.80
C GLY A 214 4.60 3.94 13.81
N THR A 215 5.80 3.54 13.37
CA THR A 215 6.95 3.28 14.25
C THR A 215 7.93 4.45 14.37
N GLY A 216 7.80 5.47 13.52
CA GLY A 216 8.69 6.62 13.49
C GLY A 216 8.33 7.73 14.49
N THR A 217 9.08 8.83 14.44
CA THR A 217 8.75 10.07 15.13
C THR A 217 7.43 10.60 14.60
N LYS A 218 6.46 10.81 15.51
CA LYS A 218 5.11 11.26 15.14
C LYS A 218 5.15 12.68 14.56
N ARG A 219 4.84 12.81 13.26
CA ARG A 219 4.86 14.08 12.54
C ARG A 219 3.90 14.07 11.35
N ASP A 220 3.04 15.07 11.26
CA ASP A 220 2.26 15.35 10.06
C ASP A 220 3.13 16.08 9.03
N LEU A 221 3.67 15.36 8.06
CA LEU A 221 4.56 15.89 7.03
C LEU A 221 3.84 16.75 5.98
N PHE A 222 2.51 16.72 5.92
CA PHE A 222 1.74 17.62 5.05
C PHE A 222 1.69 19.04 5.57
N SER A 223 1.46 19.21 6.89
CA SER A 223 1.37 20.50 7.56
C SER A 223 2.69 20.95 8.16
N HIS A 224 3.56 20.00 8.51
CA HIS A 224 4.85 20.24 9.17
C HIS A 224 5.97 19.43 8.52
N PRO A 225 6.37 19.72 7.27
CA PRO A 225 7.49 19.03 6.61
C PRO A 225 8.79 19.17 7.43
N LEU A 226 9.75 18.29 7.18
CA LEU A 226 11.11 18.51 7.70
C LEU A 226 11.67 19.78 7.06
N THR A 227 11.98 20.77 7.89
CA THR A 227 12.55 22.03 7.43
C THR A 227 14.00 21.86 6.98
N VAL A 228 14.53 22.81 6.20
CA VAL A 228 15.94 22.84 5.79
C VAL A 228 16.88 22.66 6.98
N GLY A 229 16.58 23.30 8.12
CA GLY A 229 17.39 23.17 9.34
C GLY A 229 17.43 21.75 9.89
N MET A 230 16.31 21.02 9.83
CA MET A 230 16.25 19.61 10.26
C MET A 230 16.95 18.70 9.25
N LEU A 231 16.79 18.97 7.95
CA LEU A 231 17.39 18.19 6.86
C LEU A 231 18.93 18.24 6.86
N LYS A 232 19.56 19.24 7.48
CA LYS A 232 21.04 19.30 7.64
C LYS A 232 21.65 18.10 8.35
N ASN A 233 20.84 17.34 9.09
CA ASN A 233 21.31 16.15 9.81
C ASN A 233 21.39 14.90 8.90
N TYR A 234 20.90 14.98 7.67
CA TYR A 234 20.77 13.85 6.76
C TYR A 234 21.54 14.10 5.45
N ASP A 235 22.01 13.06 4.84
CA ASP A 235 22.63 13.09 3.52
C ASP A 235 21.73 12.46 2.43
N MET A 236 20.72 11.69 2.86
CA MET A 236 19.72 11.10 1.97
C MET A 236 18.31 11.14 2.59
N VAL A 237 17.31 11.23 1.73
CA VAL A 237 15.89 11.08 2.10
C VAL A 237 15.25 9.97 1.27
N VAL A 238 14.49 9.10 1.96
CA VAL A 238 13.54 8.18 1.33
C VAL A 238 12.15 8.69 1.66
N MET A 239 11.20 8.64 0.71
CA MET A 239 9.81 9.00 0.98
C MET A 239 8.84 8.14 0.17
N ASP A 240 7.76 7.70 0.84
CA ASP A 240 6.64 6.92 0.27
C ASP A 240 5.31 7.55 0.69
N PRO A 241 4.98 8.74 0.14
CA PRO A 241 3.80 9.47 0.56
C PRO A 241 2.50 8.82 0.08
N PRO A 242 1.38 9.07 0.76
CA PRO A 242 0.06 8.73 0.27
C PRO A 242 -0.24 9.37 -1.10
N ARG A 243 -1.38 8.99 -1.72
CA ARG A 243 -1.80 9.44 -3.06
C ARG A 243 -1.77 10.96 -3.29
N ALA A 244 -1.76 11.77 -2.24
CA ALA A 244 -1.65 13.24 -2.31
C ALA A 244 -0.24 13.72 -2.73
N GLY A 245 0.77 12.85 -2.64
CA GLY A 245 2.17 13.20 -2.89
C GLY A 245 2.80 13.96 -1.72
N ALA A 246 3.95 14.58 -1.93
CA ALA A 246 4.77 15.22 -0.89
C ALA A 246 5.18 16.68 -1.25
N ASP A 247 4.29 17.48 -1.85
CA ASP A 247 4.61 18.82 -2.37
C ASP A 247 5.28 19.72 -1.32
N ALA A 248 4.75 19.78 -0.10
CA ALA A 248 5.31 20.57 0.98
C ALA A 248 6.75 20.16 1.32
N GLN A 249 7.00 18.85 1.39
CA GLN A 249 8.33 18.32 1.66
C GLN A 249 9.30 18.55 0.50
N CYS A 250 8.85 18.38 -0.75
CA CYS A 250 9.66 18.67 -1.93
C CYS A 250 10.15 20.14 -1.95
N ARG A 251 9.32 21.08 -1.53
CA ARG A 251 9.70 22.50 -1.41
C ARG A 251 10.79 22.76 -0.36
N GLU A 252 10.85 21.98 0.71
CA GLU A 252 11.95 22.06 1.68
C GLU A 252 13.22 21.37 1.17
N LEU A 253 13.06 20.20 0.49
CA LEU A 253 14.18 19.45 -0.08
C LEU A 253 14.97 20.28 -1.11
N VAL A 254 14.29 21.02 -1.99
CA VAL A 254 14.99 21.83 -3.01
C VAL A 254 15.86 22.95 -2.42
N LYS A 255 15.59 23.37 -1.18
CA LYS A 255 16.38 24.38 -0.46
C LYS A 255 17.48 23.77 0.43
N SER A 256 17.49 22.42 0.57
CA SER A 256 18.41 21.71 1.45
C SER A 256 19.65 21.22 0.69
N ASP A 257 20.62 20.66 1.45
CA ASP A 257 21.84 20.06 0.91
C ASP A 257 21.73 18.54 0.78
N ILE A 258 20.51 17.97 0.79
CA ILE A 258 20.28 16.54 0.57
C ILE A 258 20.82 16.15 -0.81
N GLY A 259 21.80 15.24 -0.84
CA GLY A 259 22.45 14.81 -2.10
C GLY A 259 21.59 13.88 -2.91
N ARG A 260 20.81 13.00 -2.25
CA ARG A 260 19.97 12.00 -2.90
C ARG A 260 18.60 11.90 -2.28
N ILE A 261 17.58 11.78 -3.13
CA ILE A 261 16.19 11.51 -2.74
C ILE A 261 15.73 10.26 -3.45
N ILE A 262 15.23 9.28 -2.68
CA ILE A 262 14.49 8.13 -3.20
C ILE A 262 13.01 8.39 -2.98
N TYR A 263 12.23 8.32 -4.06
CA TYR A 263 10.80 8.62 -4.01
C TYR A 263 9.99 7.41 -4.53
N VAL A 264 9.17 6.83 -3.67
CA VAL A 264 8.18 5.81 -4.01
C VAL A 264 6.82 6.47 -4.12
N SER A 265 6.01 6.11 -5.12
CA SER A 265 4.69 6.74 -5.33
C SER A 265 3.69 5.83 -6.04
N CYS A 266 2.51 5.68 -5.47
CA CYS A 266 1.39 4.97 -6.08
C CYS A 266 0.50 5.84 -6.99
N ASN A 267 0.81 7.13 -7.16
CA ASN A 267 0.02 8.07 -7.96
C ASN A 267 0.89 8.85 -8.97
N PRO A 268 0.88 8.47 -10.26
CA PRO A 268 1.68 9.12 -11.28
C PRO A 268 1.44 10.64 -11.40
N SER A 269 0.22 11.11 -11.17
CA SER A 269 -0.11 12.55 -11.33
C SER A 269 0.57 13.42 -10.26
N THR A 270 0.51 13.00 -8.99
CA THR A 270 1.17 13.71 -7.89
C THR A 270 2.68 13.52 -7.95
N PHE A 271 3.14 12.34 -8.32
CA PHE A 271 4.56 12.07 -8.59
C PHE A 271 5.14 13.05 -9.62
N MET A 272 4.50 13.21 -10.77
CA MET A 272 4.97 14.13 -11.82
C MET A 272 5.00 15.59 -11.37
N ARG A 273 4.04 16.02 -10.53
CA ARG A 273 4.04 17.36 -9.91
C ARG A 273 5.27 17.53 -9.00
N ASP A 274 5.51 16.57 -8.13
CA ASP A 274 6.59 16.61 -7.14
C ASP A 274 7.97 16.48 -7.83
N ALA A 275 8.10 15.57 -8.80
CA ALA A 275 9.29 15.43 -9.64
C ALA A 275 9.64 16.73 -10.36
N LYS A 276 8.64 17.47 -10.88
CA LYS A 276 8.86 18.79 -11.48
C LYS A 276 9.36 19.83 -10.48
N THR A 277 8.89 19.79 -9.24
CA THR A 277 9.38 20.65 -8.17
C THR A 277 10.84 20.35 -7.88
N LEU A 278 11.19 19.06 -7.68
CA LEU A 278 12.56 18.63 -7.43
C LEU A 278 13.51 18.98 -8.58
N THR A 279 13.12 18.71 -9.83
CA THR A 279 14.00 18.99 -10.99
C THR A 279 14.21 20.46 -11.23
N ARG A 280 13.21 21.30 -10.99
CA ARG A 280 13.39 22.77 -11.03
C ARG A 280 14.26 23.29 -9.90
N GLY A 281 14.31 22.56 -8.79
CA GLY A 281 15.13 22.87 -7.61
C GLY A 281 16.56 22.30 -7.66
N GLY A 282 17.04 21.85 -8.85
CA GLY A 282 18.41 21.41 -9.03
C GLY A 282 18.64 19.91 -8.86
N TYR A 283 17.59 19.07 -8.76
CA TYR A 283 17.75 17.62 -8.79
C TYR A 283 17.56 17.07 -10.20
N LYS A 284 18.30 16.03 -10.54
CA LYS A 284 18.11 15.25 -11.75
C LYS A 284 17.49 13.92 -11.38
N MET A 285 16.39 13.56 -12.01
CA MET A 285 15.85 12.20 -11.92
C MET A 285 16.77 11.27 -12.73
N THR A 286 17.50 10.41 -12.04
CA THR A 286 18.50 9.51 -12.64
C THR A 286 17.95 8.12 -12.89
N GLU A 287 16.87 7.74 -12.19
CA GLU A 287 16.23 6.43 -12.35
C GLU A 287 14.72 6.55 -12.12
N LEU A 288 13.94 5.77 -12.88
CA LEU A 288 12.49 5.61 -12.69
C LEU A 288 12.10 4.19 -13.06
N ILE A 289 11.74 3.38 -12.06
CA ILE A 289 11.36 1.96 -12.19
C ILE A 289 9.91 1.79 -11.76
N PRO A 290 8.99 1.33 -12.62
CA PRO A 290 7.65 0.95 -12.22
C PRO A 290 7.65 -0.45 -11.60
N VAL A 291 6.85 -0.64 -10.53
CA VAL A 291 6.63 -1.92 -9.88
C VAL A 291 5.14 -2.27 -9.96
N ASP A 292 4.80 -3.42 -10.56
CA ASP A 292 3.43 -3.90 -10.67
C ASP A 292 3.00 -4.64 -9.40
N GLN A 293 2.93 -3.94 -8.28
CA GLN A 293 2.35 -4.53 -7.06
C GLN A 293 0.82 -4.47 -7.00
N PHE A 294 0.18 -3.78 -7.95
CA PHE A 294 -1.27 -3.68 -8.09
C PHE A 294 -1.76 -4.53 -9.27
N VAL A 295 -1.41 -5.82 -9.27
CA VAL A 295 -1.71 -6.75 -10.34
C VAL A 295 -3.17 -6.66 -10.78
N GLY A 296 -3.43 -6.63 -12.07
CA GLY A 296 -4.75 -6.52 -12.68
C GLY A 296 -5.34 -5.10 -12.68
N SER A 297 -4.87 -4.17 -11.86
CA SER A 297 -5.37 -2.79 -11.82
C SER A 297 -4.61 -1.86 -12.79
N ALA A 298 -5.10 -0.62 -12.97
CA ALA A 298 -4.39 0.42 -13.73
C ALA A 298 -3.26 1.10 -12.92
N HIS A 299 -3.15 0.81 -11.65
CA HIS A 299 -2.19 1.47 -10.77
C HIS A 299 -0.79 0.87 -10.91
N TRP A 300 0.20 1.74 -10.79
CA TRP A 300 1.61 1.40 -10.71
C TRP A 300 2.20 1.98 -9.44
N GLU A 301 3.16 1.31 -8.87
CA GLU A 301 4.09 1.92 -7.93
C GLU A 301 5.30 2.41 -8.73
N LEU A 302 5.68 3.66 -8.52
CA LEU A 302 6.82 4.28 -9.18
C LEU A 302 7.95 4.41 -8.15
N PHE A 303 9.08 3.82 -8.43
CA PHE A 303 10.32 4.03 -7.68
C PHE A 303 11.23 4.97 -8.48
N ALA A 304 11.65 6.07 -7.89
CA ALA A 304 12.52 7.04 -8.55
C ALA A 304 13.70 7.47 -7.68
N VAL A 305 14.83 7.75 -8.34
CA VAL A 305 16.01 8.33 -7.70
C VAL A 305 16.26 9.72 -8.27
N PHE A 306 16.47 10.67 -7.37
CA PHE A 306 16.83 12.04 -7.71
C PHE A 306 18.18 12.37 -7.06
N ASP A 307 19.14 12.76 -7.86
CA ASP A 307 20.47 13.19 -7.41
C ASP A 307 20.60 14.72 -7.59
N LYS A 308 21.11 15.41 -6.57
CA LYS A 308 21.36 16.84 -6.63
C LYS A 308 22.48 17.13 -7.62
N GLN A 309 22.27 18.12 -8.48
CA GLN A 309 23.29 18.55 -9.43
C GLN A 309 24.16 19.62 -8.77
N ASP A 310 25.45 19.63 -9.09
CA ASP A 310 26.44 20.62 -8.64
C ASP A 310 26.12 22.03 -9.16
#